data_6e67c5949d036ff0881bca89e62a753f
#
_entry.id   6e67c5949d036ff0881bca89e62a753f
#
_cell.length_a   1.000
_cell.length_b   1.000
_cell.length_c   1.000
_cell.angle_alpha   90.00
_cell.angle_beta   90.00
_cell.angle_gamma   90.00
#
_symmetry.space_group_name_H-M   'P 1'
#
loop_
_entity.id
_entity.type
_entity.pdbx_description
1 polymer ?
#
loop_
_entity_poly.entity_id
_entity_poly.type
_entity_poly.pdbx_seq_one_letter_code
_entity_poly.pdbx_strand_id
1 'polypeptide(L)'
;MRIPVNLARTNGELLISRNQAHKLVHNIEFSKEVEFDFTGIDVIGPAFAHELVWIAREKNKSIDIDWTNAADTVDLLMSRAIKRLLKA
;
A
#
# COMPACT_ATOMS: atom_id res chain seq x y z
N MET A 1 8.59 3.58 9.50
CA MET A 1 9.24 3.37 8.19
C MET A 1 8.37 3.92 7.08
N ARG A 2 8.94 4.64 6.14
CA ARG A 2 8.21 5.26 5.04
C ARG A 2 8.60 4.63 3.71
N ILE A 3 7.61 4.18 2.94
CA ILE A 3 7.83 3.54 1.64
C ILE A 3 7.27 4.45 0.54
N PRO A 4 8.12 5.02 -0.31
CA PRO A 4 7.63 5.84 -1.43
C PRO A 4 6.99 4.96 -2.49
N VAL A 5 5.75 5.28 -2.85
CA VAL A 5 5.01 4.60 -3.91
C VAL A 5 4.69 5.64 -4.96
N ASN A 6 5.42 5.65 -6.06
CA ASN A 6 5.25 6.69 -7.07
C ASN A 6 5.34 6.13 -8.49
N LEU A 7 4.84 6.91 -9.46
CA LEU A 7 4.79 6.49 -10.85
C LEU A 7 6.16 6.25 -11.47
N ALA A 8 7.18 6.95 -11.01
CA ALA A 8 8.53 6.76 -11.53
C ALA A 8 9.06 5.36 -11.23
N ARG A 9 8.70 4.80 -10.07
CA ARG A 9 9.12 3.45 -9.69
C ARG A 9 8.38 2.35 -10.44
N THR A 10 7.23 2.69 -11.00
CA THR A 10 6.39 1.73 -11.72
C THR A 10 6.51 1.88 -13.23
N ASN A 11 7.39 2.74 -13.69
CA ASN A 11 7.59 3.03 -15.12
C ASN A 11 6.31 3.49 -15.81
N GLY A 12 5.47 4.22 -15.08
CA GLY A 12 4.21 4.74 -15.62
C GLY A 12 3.08 3.71 -15.64
N GLU A 13 3.28 2.51 -15.15
CA GLU A 13 2.22 1.51 -15.09
C GLU A 13 1.16 1.90 -14.06
N LEU A 14 -0.10 1.53 -14.35
CA LEU A 14 -1.17 1.68 -13.37
C LEU A 14 -0.98 0.68 -12.25
N LEU A 15 -1.19 1.12 -11.02
CA LEU A 15 -1.01 0.29 -9.83
C LEU A 15 -2.32 -0.45 -9.51
N ILE A 16 -2.61 -1.50 -10.26
CA ILE A 16 -3.89 -2.20 -10.17
C ILE A 16 -3.79 -3.66 -9.74
N SER A 17 -2.64 -4.29 -9.88
CA SER A 17 -2.53 -5.72 -9.61
C SER A 17 -1.83 -6.03 -8.30
N ARG A 18 -2.14 -7.21 -7.75
CA ARG A 18 -1.46 -7.75 -6.57
C ARG A 18 0.03 -7.94 -6.82
N ASN A 19 0.37 -8.35 -8.03
CA ASN A 19 1.75 -8.60 -8.42
C ASN A 19 2.60 -7.33 -8.36
N GLN A 20 2.02 -6.21 -8.78
CA GLN A 20 2.70 -4.93 -8.70
C GLN A 20 2.99 -4.52 -7.24
N ALA A 21 2.01 -4.71 -6.37
CA ALA A 21 2.19 -4.45 -4.94
C ALA A 21 3.25 -5.36 -4.34
N HIS A 22 3.21 -6.64 -4.68
CA HIS A 22 4.16 -7.62 -4.19
C HIS A 22 5.59 -7.27 -4.60
N LYS A 23 5.80 -6.94 -5.87
CA LYS A 23 7.12 -6.54 -6.37
C LYS A 23 7.66 -5.31 -5.66
N LEU A 24 6.78 -4.39 -5.31
CA LEU A 24 7.17 -3.14 -4.67
C LEU A 24 7.67 -3.36 -3.25
N VAL A 25 7.05 -4.26 -2.49
CA VAL A 25 7.27 -4.35 -1.05
C VAL A 25 7.76 -5.69 -0.52
N HIS A 26 7.88 -6.72 -1.35
CA HIS A 26 8.18 -8.07 -0.85
C HIS A 26 9.56 -8.21 -0.18
N ASN A 27 10.53 -7.40 -0.58
CA ASN A 27 11.87 -7.42 0.02
C ASN A 27 12.02 -6.48 1.22
N ILE A 28 10.96 -5.76 1.58
CA ILE A 28 11.03 -4.77 2.64
C ILE A 28 10.68 -5.43 3.97
N GLU A 29 11.49 -5.20 4.98
CA GLU A 29 11.17 -5.61 6.33
C GLU A 29 10.36 -4.50 7.01
N PHE A 30 9.19 -4.86 7.50
CA PHE A 30 8.31 -3.92 8.18
C PHE A 30 8.56 -3.97 9.68
N SER A 31 8.75 -2.80 10.30
CA SER A 31 8.82 -2.66 11.75
C SER A 31 7.40 -2.58 12.32
N LYS A 32 7.24 -1.93 13.47
CA LYS A 32 5.92 -1.79 14.10
C LYS A 32 4.98 -0.85 13.37
N GLU A 33 5.51 0.00 12.51
CA GLU A 33 4.71 0.96 11.75
C GLU A 33 5.25 1.12 10.34
N VAL A 34 4.36 1.43 9.42
CA VAL A 34 4.70 1.72 8.04
C VAL A 34 3.83 2.85 7.52
N GLU A 35 4.41 3.72 6.72
CA GLU A 35 3.69 4.80 6.07
C GLU A 35 3.96 4.72 4.57
N PHE A 36 2.91 4.53 3.79
CA PHE A 36 3.02 4.54 2.33
C PHE A 36 2.86 5.95 1.81
N ASP A 37 3.80 6.38 0.99
CA ASP A 37 3.79 7.72 0.40
C ASP A 37 3.31 7.63 -1.04
N PHE A 38 2.13 8.16 -1.30
CA PHE A 38 1.49 8.12 -2.61
C PHE A 38 1.71 9.38 -3.45
N THR A 39 2.75 10.13 -3.16
CA THR A 39 3.08 11.34 -3.95
C THR A 39 3.15 10.98 -5.44
N GLY A 40 2.40 11.72 -6.27
CA GLY A 40 2.40 11.50 -7.72
C GLY A 40 1.48 10.39 -8.19
N ILE A 41 0.79 9.72 -7.29
CA ILE A 41 -0.15 8.63 -7.63
C ILE A 41 -1.57 9.14 -7.52
N ASP A 42 -2.30 9.16 -8.64
CA ASP A 42 -3.68 9.64 -8.66
C ASP A 42 -4.70 8.52 -8.46
N VAL A 43 -4.34 7.31 -8.86
CA VAL A 43 -5.27 6.19 -8.88
C VAL A 43 -4.54 4.88 -8.59
N ILE A 44 -5.18 3.98 -7.84
CA ILE A 44 -4.72 2.60 -7.66
C ILE A 44 -5.91 1.66 -7.81
N GLY A 45 -5.66 0.38 -8.01
CA GLY A 45 -6.73 -0.62 -8.01
C GLY A 45 -7.00 -1.19 -6.63
N PRO A 46 -8.20 -1.74 -6.38
CA PRO A 46 -8.52 -2.37 -5.10
C PRO A 46 -7.59 -3.53 -4.75
N ALA A 47 -7.22 -4.34 -5.73
CA ALA A 47 -6.33 -5.47 -5.51
C ALA A 47 -4.94 -5.01 -5.08
N PHE A 48 -4.45 -3.91 -5.65
CA PHE A 48 -3.17 -3.33 -5.26
C PHE A 48 -3.20 -2.86 -3.81
N ALA A 49 -4.22 -2.11 -3.43
CA ALA A 49 -4.37 -1.62 -2.05
C ALA A 49 -4.46 -2.78 -1.06
N HIS A 50 -5.26 -3.78 -1.38
CA HIS A 50 -5.45 -4.95 -0.55
C HIS A 50 -4.12 -5.68 -0.32
N GLU A 51 -3.35 -5.86 -1.37
CA GLU A 51 -2.08 -6.58 -1.28
C GLU A 51 -1.03 -5.81 -0.46
N LEU A 52 -0.97 -4.48 -0.58
CA LEU A 52 -0.06 -3.68 0.24
C LEU A 52 -0.32 -3.92 1.73
N VAL A 53 -1.59 -3.85 2.13
CA VAL A 53 -1.97 -4.06 3.53
C VAL A 53 -1.72 -5.51 3.94
N TRP A 54 -2.07 -6.45 3.08
CA TRP A 54 -1.87 -7.88 3.34
C TRP A 54 -0.41 -8.22 3.60
N ILE A 55 0.49 -7.76 2.73
CA ILE A 55 1.92 -8.06 2.87
C ILE A 55 2.48 -7.45 4.16
N ALA A 56 2.12 -6.21 4.46
CA ALA A 56 2.59 -5.55 5.67
C ALA A 56 2.14 -6.33 6.91
N ARG A 57 0.89 -6.75 6.95
CA ARG A 57 0.34 -7.49 8.08
C ARG A 57 0.94 -8.89 8.19
N GLU A 58 1.21 -9.55 7.08
CA GLU A 58 1.84 -10.87 7.09
C GLU A 58 3.25 -10.81 7.70
N LYS A 59 3.95 -9.72 7.46
CA LYS A 59 5.30 -9.54 8.01
C LYS A 59 5.28 -9.15 9.48
N ASN A 60 4.23 -8.46 9.92
CA ASN A 60 4.07 -8.07 11.32
C ASN A 60 2.59 -7.90 11.62
N LYS A 61 2.01 -8.83 12.37
CA LYS A 61 0.57 -8.85 12.68
C LYS A 61 0.10 -7.67 13.50
N SER A 62 1.00 -7.01 14.21
CA SER A 62 0.68 -5.85 15.05
C SER A 62 1.04 -4.54 14.38
N ILE A 63 1.29 -4.55 13.08
CA ILE A 63 1.75 -3.38 12.37
C ILE A 63 0.69 -2.27 12.35
N ASP A 64 1.15 -1.04 12.52
CA ASP A 64 0.34 0.16 12.34
C ASP A 64 0.60 0.69 10.93
N ILE A 65 -0.44 0.76 10.12
CA ILE A 65 -0.34 1.14 8.72
C ILE A 65 -0.98 2.51 8.49
N ASP A 66 -0.23 3.40 7.88
CA ASP A 66 -0.71 4.73 7.52
C ASP A 66 -0.29 5.06 6.10
N TRP A 67 -0.78 6.16 5.55
CA TRP A 67 -0.40 6.63 4.22
C TRP A 67 -0.53 8.14 4.15
N THR A 68 0.25 8.74 3.24
CA THR A 68 0.31 10.19 3.08
C THR A 68 0.25 10.56 1.60
N ASN A 69 -0.11 11.80 1.33
CA ASN A 69 -0.15 12.36 -0.02
C ASN A 69 -1.03 11.57 -0.98
N ALA A 70 -2.09 10.96 -0.46
CA ALA A 70 -3.01 10.14 -1.23
C ALA A 70 -4.13 10.99 -1.81
N ALA A 71 -4.40 10.81 -3.10
CA ALA A 71 -5.62 11.35 -3.72
C ALA A 71 -6.85 10.71 -3.05
N ASP A 72 -8.01 11.35 -3.17
CA ASP A 72 -9.23 10.86 -2.50
C ASP A 72 -9.57 9.42 -2.84
N THR A 73 -9.40 9.04 -4.10
CA THR A 73 -9.65 7.65 -4.54
C THR A 73 -8.68 6.66 -3.91
N VAL A 74 -7.41 7.04 -3.80
CA VAL A 74 -6.38 6.21 -3.17
C VAL A 74 -6.67 6.06 -1.68
N ASP A 75 -6.99 7.17 -1.02
CA ASP A 75 -7.33 7.17 0.41
C ASP A 75 -8.51 6.24 0.69
N LEU A 76 -9.55 6.31 -0.14
CA LEU A 76 -10.73 5.46 0.01
C LEU A 76 -10.39 3.98 -0.09
N LEU A 77 -9.59 3.61 -1.08
CA LEU A 77 -9.21 2.22 -1.29
C LEU A 77 -8.30 1.68 -0.20
N MET A 78 -7.37 2.48 0.30
CA MET A 78 -6.53 2.09 1.42
C MET A 78 -7.36 1.91 2.69
N SER A 79 -8.31 2.81 2.94
CA SER A 79 -9.22 2.71 4.09
C SER A 79 -10.05 1.44 4.03
N ARG A 80 -10.55 1.09 2.85
CA ARG A 80 -11.31 -0.16 2.66
C ARG A 80 -10.46 -1.40 2.89
N ALA A 81 -9.23 -1.39 2.40
CA ALA A 81 -8.31 -2.51 2.59
C ALA A 81 -8.00 -2.72 4.07
N ILE A 82 -7.75 -1.64 4.80
CA ILE A 82 -7.51 -1.69 6.23
C ILE A 82 -8.72 -2.29 6.97
N LYS A 83 -9.92 -1.82 6.66
CA LYS A 83 -11.13 -2.32 7.29
C LYS A 83 -11.33 -3.82 7.06
N ARG A 84 -11.06 -4.29 5.85
CA ARG A 84 -11.22 -5.71 5.51
C ARG A 84 -10.21 -6.61 6.20
N LEU A 85 -8.96 -6.17 6.28
CA LEU A 85 -7.87 -7.03 6.71
C LEU A 85 -7.54 -6.91 8.19
N LEU A 86 -7.77 -5.75 8.80
CA LEU A 86 -7.39 -5.52 10.19
C LEU A 86 -8.55 -5.62 11.16
N LYS A 87 -9.78 -5.63 10.69
CA LYS A 87 -10.98 -5.74 11.54
C LYS A 87 -11.53 -7.15 11.62
N ALA A 88 -11.08 -8.03 10.81
CA ALA A 88 -11.60 -9.39 10.79
C ALA A 88 -11.14 -10.19 12.02
#